data_16944425f63f92c2eb7a7bfd3d86a67d
#
_entry.id   16944425f63f92c2eb7a7bfd3d86a67d
#
_cell.length_a   1.000
_cell.length_b   1.000
_cell.length_c   1.000
_cell.angle_alpha   90.00
_cell.angle_beta   90.00
_cell.angle_gamma   90.00
#
_symmetry.space_group_name_H-M   'P 1'
#
loop_
_entity.id
_entity.type
_entity.pdbx_description
1 polymer ?
#
loop_
_entity_poly.entity_id
_entity_poly.type
_entity_poly.pdbx_seq_one_letter_code
_entity_poly.pdbx_strand_id
1 'polypeptide(L)'
;MTPIANRRAPLILLLLIHSSFEFVPRQPRRSQCSDVERGTATDEPALSLAGLRRDFDERPALDGVDLTLERGESLVVLGPNGAGKTTLLRILATLLRPSGGEVRVLGARLPGEAWKARGRIGFLGHEPLLYRDLSGRENLRFHAKLHGLQGEAAEARIDALLAAVGMERRADQRVAELSAGMRQRLAICRCVLHEPELLLLDEPDSNLDAEGRELARELIGPAEGRSRVLVTHDPERALPDADQILRLGSK
;
A
#
# COMPACT_ATOMS: atom_id res chain seq x y z
N MET A 1 13.64 22.60 -37.81
CA MET A 1 12.53 21.64 -37.71
C MET A 1 13.06 20.42 -36.96
N THR A 2 12.79 20.34 -35.67
CA THR A 2 13.27 19.25 -34.78
C THR A 2 12.05 18.49 -34.31
N PRO A 3 11.99 17.13 -34.36
CA PRO A 3 10.79 16.38 -34.01
C PRO A 3 10.61 16.29 -32.52
N ILE A 4 9.38 16.54 -32.09
CA ILE A 4 8.88 16.42 -30.71
C ILE A 4 8.87 14.95 -30.32
N ALA A 5 9.70 14.57 -29.36
CA ALA A 5 9.74 13.22 -28.79
C ALA A 5 8.49 13.00 -27.94
N ASN A 6 7.65 12.06 -28.38
CA ASN A 6 6.45 11.58 -27.74
C ASN A 6 6.82 10.76 -26.48
N ARG A 7 6.76 11.39 -25.29
CA ARG A 7 6.99 10.72 -24.00
C ARG A 7 5.69 10.09 -23.51
N ARG A 8 5.57 8.79 -23.68
CA ARG A 8 4.51 7.98 -23.10
C ARG A 8 4.70 7.91 -21.57
N ALA A 9 3.74 8.41 -20.81
CA ALA A 9 3.62 8.17 -19.38
C ALA A 9 3.41 6.67 -19.11
N PRO A 10 3.91 6.10 -18.00
CA PRO A 10 3.75 4.68 -17.72
C PRO A 10 2.26 4.32 -17.58
N LEU A 11 1.83 3.42 -18.43
CA LEU A 11 0.43 2.97 -18.64
C LEU A 11 -0.21 2.35 -17.37
N ILE A 12 0.58 2.01 -16.38
CA ILE A 12 0.15 1.23 -15.20
C ILE A 12 -0.77 2.04 -14.28
N LEU A 13 -0.60 3.35 -14.20
CA LEU A 13 -1.46 4.16 -13.32
C LEU A 13 -2.79 4.53 -13.98
N LEU A 14 -2.85 4.54 -15.32
CA LEU A 14 -4.08 4.79 -16.07
C LEU A 14 -5.09 3.62 -15.93
N LEU A 15 -4.62 2.39 -15.76
CA LEU A 15 -5.46 1.20 -15.54
C LEU A 15 -6.20 1.20 -14.20
N LEU A 16 -5.72 1.95 -13.19
CA LEU A 16 -6.42 2.13 -11.93
C LEU A 16 -7.59 3.12 -12.02
N ILE A 17 -7.61 3.96 -13.07
CA ILE A 17 -8.60 5.04 -13.23
C ILE A 17 -9.69 4.67 -14.26
N HIS A 18 -9.45 3.68 -15.16
CA HIS A 18 -10.33 3.38 -16.31
C HIS A 18 -11.29 2.20 -16.14
N SER A 19 -11.54 1.71 -14.94
CA SER A 19 -12.66 0.80 -14.71
C SER A 19 -13.87 1.63 -14.26
N SER A 20 -14.63 2.09 -15.26
CA SER A 20 -16.01 2.62 -15.20
C SER A 20 -16.45 3.17 -13.83
N PHE A 21 -16.09 4.40 -13.53
CA PHE A 21 -16.63 5.11 -12.39
C PHE A 21 -17.46 6.29 -12.92
N GLU A 22 -18.78 6.13 -12.99
CA GLU A 22 -19.67 7.27 -13.01
C GLU A 22 -19.55 7.98 -11.66
N PHE A 23 -18.97 9.17 -11.69
CA PHE A 23 -18.88 10.07 -10.54
C PHE A 23 -20.30 10.62 -10.25
N VAL A 24 -20.95 10.05 -9.26
CA VAL A 24 -22.17 10.63 -8.68
C VAL A 24 -21.72 11.56 -7.54
N PRO A 25 -21.88 12.90 -7.68
CA PRO A 25 -21.54 13.81 -6.61
C PRO A 25 -22.46 13.60 -5.42
N ARG A 26 -21.91 13.23 -4.28
CA ARG A 26 -22.65 13.18 -3.02
C ARG A 26 -23.01 14.61 -2.62
N GLN A 27 -24.31 14.90 -2.57
CA GLN A 27 -24.82 16.10 -1.94
C GLN A 27 -24.51 16.12 -0.44
N PRO A 28 -24.16 17.28 0.17
CA PRO A 28 -23.93 17.39 1.60
C PRO A 28 -25.23 17.10 2.36
N ARG A 29 -25.28 16.03 3.12
CA ARG A 29 -26.38 15.74 4.04
C ARG A 29 -26.32 16.74 5.21
N ARG A 30 -27.40 17.51 5.35
CA ARG A 30 -27.68 18.32 6.54
C ARG A 30 -27.67 17.46 7.80
N SER A 31 -27.04 17.99 8.83
CA SER A 31 -27.00 17.48 10.20
C SER A 31 -28.38 17.16 10.75
N GLN A 32 -28.62 15.89 11.05
CA GLN A 32 -29.50 15.49 12.15
C GLN A 32 -28.64 14.60 13.06
N CYS A 33 -28.33 15.13 14.23
CA CYS A 33 -27.86 14.36 15.36
C CYS A 33 -28.95 13.39 15.79
N SER A 34 -28.67 12.11 15.69
CA SER A 34 -29.27 11.06 16.48
C SER A 34 -28.27 9.90 16.51
N ASP A 35 -27.88 9.54 17.70
CA ASP A 35 -27.18 8.35 18.18
C ASP A 35 -26.72 7.37 17.09
N VAL A 36 -25.50 7.56 16.59
CA VAL A 36 -24.77 6.52 15.88
C VAL A 36 -24.14 5.65 16.97
N GLU A 37 -24.78 4.54 17.26
CA GLU A 37 -24.16 3.39 17.90
C GLU A 37 -22.79 3.18 17.24
N ARG A 38 -21.74 3.24 18.06
CA ARG A 38 -20.38 2.81 17.65
C ARG A 38 -20.52 1.35 17.25
N GLY A 39 -20.55 1.13 15.93
CA GLY A 39 -20.59 -0.20 15.37
C GLY A 39 -19.47 -1.02 16.00
N THR A 40 -19.86 -2.12 16.59
CA THR A 40 -19.02 -3.22 17.07
C THR A 40 -17.85 -3.43 16.10
N ALA A 41 -16.63 -3.48 16.65
CA ALA A 41 -15.45 -3.93 15.92
C ALA A 41 -15.86 -5.20 15.16
N THR A 42 -15.82 -5.15 13.82
CA THR A 42 -16.18 -6.29 12.99
C THR A 42 -15.21 -7.41 13.33
N ASP A 43 -15.74 -8.53 13.77
CA ASP A 43 -15.04 -9.76 14.17
C ASP A 43 -14.37 -10.47 12.98
N GLU A 44 -14.25 -9.75 11.84
CA GLU A 44 -13.66 -10.26 10.61
C GLU A 44 -12.16 -9.99 10.58
N PRO A 45 -11.33 -11.01 10.22
CA PRO A 45 -9.88 -10.86 10.14
C PRO A 45 -9.48 -9.81 9.09
N ALA A 46 -8.25 -9.29 9.23
CA ALA A 46 -7.69 -8.37 8.24
C ALA A 46 -7.48 -9.07 6.88
N LEU A 47 -7.07 -10.34 6.91
CA LEU A 47 -6.92 -11.19 5.73
C LEU A 47 -7.49 -12.58 5.99
N SER A 48 -8.17 -13.12 4.98
CA SER A 48 -8.57 -14.53 4.95
C SER A 48 -8.37 -15.08 3.54
N LEU A 49 -7.49 -16.06 3.42
CA LEU A 49 -7.14 -16.73 2.17
C LEU A 49 -7.44 -18.22 2.33
N ALA A 50 -8.17 -18.78 1.39
CA ALA A 50 -8.45 -20.21 1.34
C ALA A 50 -8.13 -20.74 -0.07
N GLY A 51 -7.08 -21.56 -0.15
CA GLY A 51 -6.62 -22.17 -1.40
C GLY A 51 -6.24 -21.14 -2.47
N LEU A 52 -5.67 -19.98 -2.09
CA LEU A 52 -5.33 -18.94 -3.06
C LEU A 52 -4.37 -19.47 -4.12
N ARG A 53 -4.77 -19.29 -5.39
CA ARG A 53 -3.97 -19.64 -6.58
C ARG A 53 -3.79 -18.45 -7.50
N ARG A 54 -2.60 -18.38 -8.10
CA ARG A 54 -2.33 -17.45 -9.21
C ARG A 54 -1.39 -18.08 -10.21
N ASP A 55 -1.90 -18.24 -11.42
CA ASP A 55 -1.15 -18.79 -12.55
C ASP A 55 -0.81 -17.66 -13.52
N PHE A 56 0.42 -17.69 -14.06
CA PHE A 56 0.85 -16.90 -15.21
C PHE A 56 1.15 -17.89 -16.33
N ASP A 57 0.30 -17.91 -17.35
CA ASP A 57 0.26 -18.93 -18.39
C ASP A 57 0.21 -20.34 -17.76
N GLU A 58 1.20 -21.19 -18.01
CA GLU A 58 1.28 -22.57 -17.48
C GLU A 58 2.06 -22.69 -16.16
N ARG A 59 2.51 -21.56 -15.58
CA ARG A 59 3.36 -21.58 -14.38
C ARG A 59 2.60 -21.01 -13.18
N PRO A 60 2.35 -21.83 -12.14
CA PRO A 60 1.77 -21.32 -10.90
C PRO A 60 2.78 -20.44 -10.16
N ALA A 61 2.40 -19.19 -9.88
CA ALA A 61 3.15 -18.30 -9.01
C ALA A 61 2.72 -18.46 -7.55
N LEU A 62 1.45 -18.81 -7.32
CA LEU A 62 0.90 -19.19 -6.02
C LEU A 62 0.03 -20.44 -6.23
N ASP A 63 0.19 -21.44 -5.36
CA ASP A 63 -0.53 -22.70 -5.47
C ASP A 63 -1.07 -23.14 -4.10
N GLY A 64 -2.33 -22.79 -3.82
CA GLY A 64 -3.03 -23.23 -2.65
C GLY A 64 -2.57 -22.56 -1.35
N VAL A 65 -2.42 -21.25 -1.32
CA VAL A 65 -2.04 -20.52 -0.10
C VAL A 65 -3.24 -20.34 0.81
N ASP A 66 -3.12 -20.84 2.06
CA ASP A 66 -4.07 -20.66 3.14
C ASP A 66 -3.45 -19.75 4.20
N LEU A 67 -4.21 -18.74 4.65
CA LEU A 67 -3.77 -17.76 5.65
C LEU A 67 -4.96 -17.08 6.29
N THR A 68 -4.91 -16.90 7.59
CA THR A 68 -5.77 -15.95 8.32
C THR A 68 -4.86 -15.01 9.10
N LEU A 69 -5.06 -13.70 8.95
CA LEU A 69 -4.37 -12.66 9.72
C LEU A 69 -5.43 -11.83 10.45
N GLU A 70 -5.36 -11.82 11.76
CA GLU A 70 -6.28 -11.04 12.57
C GLU A 70 -5.98 -9.53 12.47
N ARG A 71 -6.95 -8.72 12.90
CA ARG A 71 -6.75 -7.26 12.91
C ARG A 71 -5.68 -6.87 13.91
N GLY A 72 -4.79 -5.95 13.48
CA GLY A 72 -3.65 -5.50 14.28
C GLY A 72 -2.42 -6.37 14.19
N GLU A 73 -2.53 -7.58 13.64
CA GLU A 73 -1.38 -8.49 13.51
C GLU A 73 -0.43 -8.11 12.36
N SER A 74 0.83 -8.51 12.53
CA SER A 74 1.92 -8.39 11.57
C SER A 74 2.32 -9.75 11.00
N LEU A 75 2.24 -9.89 9.68
CA LEU A 75 2.68 -11.04 8.92
C LEU A 75 4.02 -10.76 8.24
N VAL A 76 4.99 -11.64 8.40
CA VAL A 76 6.22 -11.65 7.60
C VAL A 76 6.15 -12.76 6.56
N VAL A 77 6.36 -12.40 5.28
CA VAL A 77 6.38 -13.34 4.16
C VAL A 77 7.81 -13.57 3.71
N LEU A 78 8.26 -14.81 3.82
CA LEU A 78 9.60 -15.26 3.46
C LEU A 78 9.56 -16.21 2.27
N GLY A 79 10.68 -16.31 1.55
CA GLY A 79 10.85 -17.24 0.43
C GLY A 79 11.90 -16.78 -0.57
N PRO A 80 12.39 -17.66 -1.43
CA PRO A 80 13.37 -17.32 -2.47
C PRO A 80 12.80 -16.33 -3.49
N ASN A 81 13.68 -15.80 -4.34
CA ASN A 81 13.24 -14.99 -5.48
C ASN A 81 12.38 -15.84 -6.41
N GLY A 82 11.28 -15.26 -6.90
CA GLY A 82 10.33 -15.99 -7.74
C GLY A 82 9.29 -16.83 -6.98
N ALA A 83 9.34 -16.89 -5.63
CA ALA A 83 8.38 -17.67 -4.82
C ALA A 83 6.96 -17.09 -4.76
N GLY A 84 6.67 -16.00 -5.47
CA GLY A 84 5.32 -15.43 -5.50
C GLY A 84 5.05 -14.34 -4.46
N LYS A 85 6.04 -13.90 -3.67
CA LYS A 85 5.86 -12.88 -2.61
C LYS A 85 5.21 -11.58 -3.11
N THR A 86 5.80 -10.97 -4.14
CA THR A 86 5.25 -9.76 -4.78
C THR A 86 3.88 -10.03 -5.43
N THR A 87 3.67 -11.23 -5.97
CA THR A 87 2.37 -11.65 -6.53
C THR A 87 1.30 -11.67 -5.44
N LEU A 88 1.60 -12.26 -4.28
CA LEU A 88 0.72 -12.25 -3.13
C LEU A 88 0.36 -10.82 -2.72
N LEU A 89 1.36 -9.95 -2.50
CA LEU A 89 1.12 -8.55 -2.13
C LEU A 89 0.24 -7.82 -3.16
N ARG A 90 0.47 -8.04 -4.46
CA ARG A 90 -0.34 -7.41 -5.52
C ARG A 90 -1.80 -7.89 -5.52
N ILE A 91 -2.06 -9.15 -5.18
CA ILE A 91 -3.43 -9.67 -5.03
C ILE A 91 -4.08 -9.01 -3.81
N LEU A 92 -3.41 -8.98 -2.67
CA LEU A 92 -3.91 -8.35 -1.45
C LEU A 92 -4.14 -6.84 -1.64
N ALA A 93 -3.27 -6.16 -2.41
CA ALA A 93 -3.43 -4.77 -2.80
C ALA A 93 -4.53 -4.54 -3.85
N THR A 94 -5.26 -5.58 -4.26
CA THR A 94 -6.31 -5.54 -5.30
C THR A 94 -5.81 -5.15 -6.70
N LEU A 95 -4.50 -5.20 -6.93
CA LEU A 95 -3.86 -4.86 -8.21
C LEU A 95 -3.82 -6.04 -9.18
N LEU A 96 -3.98 -7.26 -8.68
CA LEU A 96 -3.95 -8.49 -9.44
C LEU A 96 -5.11 -9.38 -9.01
N ARG A 97 -5.79 -10.02 -9.96
CA ARG A 97 -6.87 -10.96 -9.66
C ARG A 97 -6.30 -12.34 -9.33
N PRO A 98 -6.83 -13.06 -8.33
CA PRO A 98 -6.52 -14.46 -8.14
C PRO A 98 -7.01 -15.29 -9.32
N SER A 99 -6.34 -16.42 -9.63
CA SER A 99 -6.81 -17.41 -10.60
C SER A 99 -7.77 -18.42 -9.96
N GLY A 100 -7.69 -18.62 -8.64
CA GLY A 100 -8.55 -19.52 -7.88
C GLY A 100 -8.43 -19.30 -6.39
N GLY A 101 -9.27 -20.02 -5.63
CA GLY A 101 -9.39 -19.88 -4.18
C GLY A 101 -10.29 -18.72 -3.75
N GLU A 102 -10.44 -18.56 -2.44
CA GLU A 102 -11.17 -17.46 -1.85
C GLU A 102 -10.22 -16.49 -1.17
N VAL A 103 -10.43 -15.18 -1.41
CA VAL A 103 -9.60 -14.11 -0.86
C VAL A 103 -10.51 -13.03 -0.28
N ARG A 104 -10.31 -12.73 1.01
CA ARG A 104 -10.93 -11.59 1.68
C ARG A 104 -9.86 -10.67 2.24
N VAL A 105 -10.04 -9.38 2.03
CA VAL A 105 -9.15 -8.32 2.54
C VAL A 105 -10.02 -7.28 3.23
N LEU A 106 -9.82 -7.10 4.53
CA LEU A 106 -10.61 -6.19 5.38
C LEU A 106 -12.12 -6.43 5.23
N GLY A 107 -12.53 -7.71 5.15
CA GLY A 107 -13.91 -8.16 4.94
C GLY A 107 -14.38 -8.15 3.48
N ALA A 108 -13.70 -7.48 2.57
CA ALA A 108 -14.07 -7.41 1.16
C ALA A 108 -13.64 -8.68 0.40
N ARG A 109 -14.58 -9.34 -0.29
CA ARG A 109 -14.29 -10.51 -1.14
C ARG A 109 -13.69 -10.07 -2.48
N LEU A 110 -12.51 -10.59 -2.78
CA LEU A 110 -11.84 -10.29 -4.06
C LEU A 110 -12.22 -11.30 -5.16
N PRO A 111 -12.30 -10.89 -6.41
CA PRO A 111 -12.09 -9.51 -6.91
C PRO A 111 -13.34 -8.62 -6.87
N GLY A 112 -14.52 -9.18 -6.59
CA GLY A 112 -15.82 -8.52 -6.78
C GLY A 112 -16.02 -7.27 -5.92
N GLU A 113 -15.49 -7.25 -4.70
CA GLU A 113 -15.67 -6.16 -3.73
C GLU A 113 -14.39 -5.37 -3.47
N ALA A 114 -13.37 -5.48 -4.34
CA ALA A 114 -12.07 -4.83 -4.20
C ALA A 114 -12.15 -3.32 -3.87
N TRP A 115 -13.16 -2.64 -4.37
CA TRP A 115 -13.38 -1.21 -4.14
C TRP A 115 -13.63 -0.87 -2.66
N LYS A 116 -14.19 -1.80 -1.85
CA LYS A 116 -14.41 -1.61 -0.41
C LYS A 116 -13.11 -1.58 0.39
N ALA A 117 -12.08 -2.29 -0.07
CA ALA A 117 -10.79 -2.40 0.61
C ALA A 117 -9.77 -1.32 0.16
N ARG A 118 -9.80 -0.89 -1.11
CA ARG A 118 -8.75 -0.04 -1.72
C ARG A 118 -8.41 1.22 -0.93
N GLY A 119 -9.39 1.93 -0.41
CA GLY A 119 -9.18 3.16 0.37
C GLY A 119 -8.63 2.93 1.78
N ARG A 120 -8.49 1.67 2.19
CA ARG A 120 -8.07 1.25 3.54
C ARG A 120 -6.73 0.51 3.53
N ILE A 121 -6.10 0.37 2.33
CA ILE A 121 -4.83 -0.33 2.11
C ILE A 121 -3.75 0.67 1.77
N GLY A 122 -2.64 0.65 2.50
CA GLY A 122 -1.38 1.26 2.12
C GLY A 122 -0.50 0.24 1.40
N PHE A 123 -0.06 0.54 0.18
CA PHE A 123 0.80 -0.34 -0.59
C PHE A 123 2.12 0.34 -0.95
N LEU A 124 3.21 -0.27 -0.50
CA LEU A 124 4.58 0.07 -0.86
C LEU A 124 5.17 -1.10 -1.64
N GLY A 125 5.23 -0.97 -2.95
CA GLY A 125 5.83 -1.96 -3.84
C GLY A 125 7.29 -1.63 -4.14
N HIS A 126 7.92 -2.46 -4.96
CA HIS A 126 9.29 -2.24 -5.41
C HIS A 126 9.48 -0.89 -6.15
N GLU A 127 8.47 -0.45 -6.91
CA GLU A 127 8.46 0.87 -7.53
C GLU A 127 7.81 1.90 -6.59
N PRO A 128 8.40 3.11 -6.43
CA PRO A 128 7.89 4.14 -5.54
C PRO A 128 6.50 4.67 -5.90
N LEU A 129 6.05 4.47 -7.15
CA LEU A 129 4.78 4.97 -7.70
C LEU A 129 4.62 6.49 -7.51
N LEU A 130 5.67 7.24 -7.79
CA LEU A 130 5.72 8.69 -7.74
C LEU A 130 5.86 9.28 -9.14
N TYR A 131 5.21 10.39 -9.39
CA TYR A 131 5.36 11.17 -10.61
C TYR A 131 6.68 11.91 -10.60
N ARG A 132 7.56 11.61 -11.53
CA ARG A 132 8.94 12.11 -11.56
C ARG A 132 9.04 13.61 -11.85
N ASP A 133 8.08 14.14 -12.60
CA ASP A 133 8.04 15.55 -13.00
C ASP A 133 7.41 16.46 -11.93
N LEU A 134 6.74 15.88 -10.94
CA LEU A 134 6.20 16.59 -9.78
C LEU A 134 7.23 16.62 -8.64
N SER A 135 7.10 17.61 -7.76
CA SER A 135 7.83 17.63 -6.49
C SER A 135 7.32 16.56 -5.51
N GLY A 136 8.04 16.32 -4.42
CA GLY A 136 7.62 15.41 -3.37
C GLY A 136 6.27 15.84 -2.78
N ARG A 137 6.13 17.12 -2.44
CA ARG A 137 4.89 17.71 -1.90
C ARG A 137 3.71 17.60 -2.88
N GLU A 138 3.94 17.92 -4.16
CA GLU A 138 2.89 17.80 -5.18
C GLU A 138 2.43 16.35 -5.35
N ASN A 139 3.34 15.38 -5.29
CA ASN A 139 2.99 13.97 -5.28
C ASN A 139 2.08 13.61 -4.10
N LEU A 140 2.43 14.03 -2.89
CA LEU A 140 1.61 13.76 -1.71
C LEU A 140 0.25 14.44 -1.78
N ARG A 141 0.17 15.70 -2.25
CA ARG A 141 -1.10 16.41 -2.52
C ARG A 141 -1.98 15.68 -3.54
N PHE A 142 -1.36 15.17 -4.61
CA PHE A 142 -2.08 14.38 -5.61
C PHE A 142 -2.70 13.13 -4.99
N HIS A 143 -1.91 12.36 -4.21
CA HIS A 143 -2.40 11.17 -3.54
C HIS A 143 -3.43 11.48 -2.44
N ALA A 144 -3.25 12.57 -1.68
CA ALA A 144 -4.23 13.04 -0.70
C ALA A 144 -5.61 13.26 -1.35
N LYS A 145 -5.64 13.95 -2.50
CA LYS A 145 -6.89 14.18 -3.26
C LYS A 145 -7.54 12.89 -3.73
N LEU A 146 -6.76 11.89 -4.17
CA LEU A 146 -7.30 10.58 -4.56
C LEU A 146 -7.99 9.84 -3.40
N HIS A 147 -7.53 10.07 -2.18
CA HIS A 147 -8.13 9.52 -0.95
C HIS A 147 -9.19 10.45 -0.31
N GLY A 148 -9.55 11.55 -0.99
CA GLY A 148 -10.54 12.50 -0.48
C GLY A 148 -10.05 13.44 0.61
N LEU A 149 -8.74 13.47 0.89
CA LEU A 149 -8.12 14.39 1.84
C LEU A 149 -7.91 15.76 1.19
N GLN A 150 -8.40 16.82 1.80
CA GLN A 150 -8.34 18.18 1.24
C GLN A 150 -8.22 19.24 2.35
N GLY A 151 -7.87 20.46 1.96
CA GLY A 151 -7.80 21.60 2.86
C GLY A 151 -6.59 21.58 3.79
N GLU A 152 -6.66 22.37 4.84
CA GLU A 152 -5.56 22.57 5.80
C GLU A 152 -5.15 21.29 6.53
N ALA A 153 -6.09 20.40 6.82
CA ALA A 153 -5.79 19.12 7.47
C ALA A 153 -4.92 18.22 6.59
N ALA A 154 -5.16 18.21 5.27
CA ALA A 154 -4.33 17.43 4.34
C ALA A 154 -2.91 18.02 4.24
N GLU A 155 -2.77 19.35 4.18
CA GLU A 155 -1.45 20.02 4.17
C GLU A 155 -0.70 19.76 5.47
N ALA A 156 -1.34 19.90 6.63
CA ALA A 156 -0.72 19.61 7.91
C ALA A 156 -0.25 18.15 8.01
N ARG A 157 -1.04 17.20 7.49
CA ARG A 157 -0.66 15.78 7.43
C ARG A 157 0.55 15.57 6.52
N ILE A 158 0.59 16.21 5.35
CA ILE A 158 1.73 16.15 4.42
C ILE A 158 2.98 16.71 5.08
N ASP A 159 2.90 17.87 5.73
CA ASP A 159 4.03 18.48 6.44
C ASP A 159 4.56 17.58 7.55
N ALA A 160 3.67 17.02 8.37
CA ALA A 160 4.04 16.08 9.43
C ALA A 160 4.76 14.84 8.89
N LEU A 161 4.28 14.25 7.78
CA LEU A 161 4.90 13.08 7.16
C LEU A 161 6.26 13.41 6.55
N LEU A 162 6.39 14.55 5.88
CA LEU A 162 7.66 15.01 5.33
C LEU A 162 8.70 15.24 6.44
N ALA A 163 8.27 15.82 7.57
CA ALA A 163 9.09 16.01 8.75
C ALA A 163 9.52 14.66 9.34
N ALA A 164 8.59 13.72 9.51
CA ALA A 164 8.87 12.40 10.08
C ALA A 164 9.93 11.61 9.29
N VAL A 165 10.10 11.87 7.99
CA VAL A 165 11.13 11.21 7.17
C VAL A 165 12.30 12.12 6.82
N GLY A 166 12.43 13.31 7.43
CA GLY A 166 13.53 14.26 7.21
C GLY A 166 13.57 14.83 5.79
N MET A 167 12.42 15.06 5.17
CA MET A 167 12.29 15.52 3.79
C MET A 167 11.77 16.95 3.63
N GLU A 168 11.59 17.72 4.72
CA GLU A 168 11.01 19.08 4.70
C GLU A 168 11.74 20.02 3.73
N ARG A 169 13.07 20.01 3.80
CA ARG A 169 13.92 20.90 2.99
C ARG A 169 13.98 20.50 1.51
N ARG A 170 13.55 19.26 1.20
CA ARG A 170 13.62 18.68 -0.15
C ARG A 170 12.23 18.44 -0.75
N ALA A 171 11.17 18.76 0.00
CA ALA A 171 9.78 18.48 -0.35
C ALA A 171 9.37 19.09 -1.70
N ASP A 172 9.91 20.26 -2.03
CA ASP A 172 9.57 21.01 -3.25
C ASP A 172 10.54 20.73 -4.43
N GLN A 173 11.53 19.84 -4.26
CA GLN A 173 12.35 19.34 -5.35
C GLN A 173 11.59 18.30 -6.18
N ARG A 174 11.84 18.29 -7.49
CA ARG A 174 11.27 17.28 -8.38
C ARG A 174 11.76 15.89 -8.01
N VAL A 175 10.86 14.91 -8.04
CA VAL A 175 11.20 13.52 -7.73
C VAL A 175 12.29 12.97 -8.64
N ALA A 176 12.38 13.45 -9.89
CA ALA A 176 13.46 13.09 -10.82
C ALA A 176 14.87 13.42 -10.30
N GLU A 177 15.00 14.45 -9.47
CA GLU A 177 16.27 14.98 -8.94
C GLU A 177 16.66 14.35 -7.59
N LEU A 178 15.75 13.59 -6.97
CA LEU A 178 15.96 12.98 -5.67
C LEU A 178 16.77 11.69 -5.79
N SER A 179 17.54 11.38 -4.72
CA SER A 179 18.22 10.08 -4.58
C SER A 179 17.24 8.93 -4.45
N ALA A 180 17.69 7.69 -4.64
CA ALA A 180 16.85 6.50 -4.46
C ALA A 180 16.27 6.43 -3.04
N GLY A 181 17.08 6.70 -2.01
CA GLY A 181 16.62 6.72 -0.61
C GLY A 181 15.59 7.82 -0.34
N MET A 182 15.75 9.02 -0.90
CA MET A 182 14.76 10.09 -0.78
C MET A 182 13.44 9.72 -1.46
N ARG A 183 13.49 9.09 -2.63
CA ARG A 183 12.28 8.58 -3.29
C ARG A 183 11.58 7.51 -2.46
N GLN A 184 12.35 6.64 -1.81
CA GLN A 184 11.82 5.61 -0.92
C GLN A 184 11.11 6.25 0.30
N ARG A 185 11.73 7.25 0.95
CA ARG A 185 11.13 8.00 2.06
C ARG A 185 9.79 8.65 1.63
N LEU A 186 9.72 9.27 0.45
CA LEU A 186 8.46 9.82 -0.09
C LEU A 186 7.42 8.73 -0.42
N ALA A 187 7.85 7.58 -0.91
CA ALA A 187 6.95 6.45 -1.19
C ALA A 187 6.32 5.90 0.11
N ILE A 188 7.08 5.91 1.21
CA ILE A 188 6.57 5.58 2.55
C ILE A 188 5.53 6.60 2.99
N CYS A 189 5.81 7.92 2.88
CA CYS A 189 4.82 8.95 3.18
C CYS A 189 3.52 8.74 2.40
N ARG A 190 3.63 8.50 1.08
CA ARG A 190 2.48 8.19 0.21
C ARG A 190 1.69 6.98 0.71
N CYS A 191 2.39 5.93 1.15
CA CYS A 191 1.78 4.68 1.60
C CYS A 191 0.91 4.87 2.86
N VAL A 192 1.32 5.74 3.79
CA VAL A 192 0.64 5.96 5.08
C VAL A 192 -0.21 7.23 5.13
N LEU A 193 -0.25 8.02 4.07
CA LEU A 193 -0.87 9.34 4.01
C LEU A 193 -2.35 9.33 4.42
N HIS A 194 -3.09 8.31 4.00
CA HIS A 194 -4.53 8.15 4.22
C HIS A 194 -4.89 7.27 5.42
N GLU A 195 -3.93 7.01 6.32
CA GLU A 195 -4.10 6.22 7.54
C GLU A 195 -4.71 4.83 7.30
N PRO A 196 -4.03 3.99 6.52
CA PRO A 196 -4.53 2.68 6.14
C PRO A 196 -4.67 1.73 7.34
N GLU A 197 -5.68 0.86 7.31
CA GLU A 197 -5.89 -0.22 8.27
C GLU A 197 -4.99 -1.43 8.00
N LEU A 198 -4.54 -1.58 6.74
CA LEU A 198 -3.63 -2.65 6.31
C LEU A 198 -2.47 -2.07 5.52
N LEU A 199 -1.23 -2.34 5.97
CA LEU A 199 -0.02 -2.05 5.21
C LEU A 199 0.48 -3.30 4.49
N LEU A 200 0.77 -3.14 3.21
CA LEU A 200 1.39 -4.15 2.35
C LEU A 200 2.74 -3.62 1.86
N LEU A 201 3.83 -4.20 2.37
CA LEU A 201 5.18 -3.67 2.23
C LEU A 201 6.08 -4.67 1.52
N ASP A 202 6.60 -4.29 0.35
CA ASP A 202 7.55 -5.08 -0.44
C ASP A 202 8.95 -4.46 -0.32
N GLU A 203 9.78 -5.02 0.56
CA GLU A 203 11.14 -4.57 0.85
C GLU A 203 11.25 -3.07 1.19
N PRO A 204 10.53 -2.60 2.23
CA PRO A 204 10.41 -1.18 2.54
C PRO A 204 11.77 -0.51 2.86
N ASP A 205 12.74 -1.26 3.35
CA ASP A 205 14.06 -0.78 3.76
C ASP A 205 15.04 -0.64 2.61
N SER A 206 14.64 -1.03 1.39
CA SER A 206 15.48 -0.93 0.20
C SER A 206 15.89 0.53 -0.05
N ASN A 207 17.16 0.75 -0.39
CA ASN A 207 17.74 2.06 -0.65
C ASN A 207 17.79 3.04 0.55
N LEU A 208 17.42 2.62 1.76
CA LEU A 208 17.51 3.45 2.96
C LEU A 208 18.84 3.23 3.68
N ASP A 209 19.44 4.31 4.14
CA ASP A 209 20.53 4.28 5.12
C ASP A 209 20.01 3.94 6.53
N ALA A 210 20.90 3.85 7.51
CA ALA A 210 20.51 3.48 8.87
C ALA A 210 19.52 4.46 9.48
N GLU A 211 19.74 5.77 9.30
CA GLU A 211 18.83 6.82 9.77
C GLU A 211 17.47 6.74 9.06
N GLY A 212 17.47 6.60 7.72
CA GLY A 212 16.24 6.49 6.95
C GLY A 212 15.39 5.27 7.30
N ARG A 213 16.02 4.15 7.68
CA ARG A 213 15.31 2.97 8.16
C ARG A 213 14.64 3.21 9.52
N GLU A 214 15.31 3.90 10.43
CA GLU A 214 14.72 4.22 11.73
C GLU A 214 13.52 5.15 11.58
N LEU A 215 13.66 6.23 10.81
CA LEU A 215 12.55 7.14 10.50
C LEU A 215 11.37 6.41 9.81
N ALA A 216 11.68 5.50 8.89
CA ALA A 216 10.66 4.69 8.23
C ALA A 216 9.91 3.79 9.21
N ARG A 217 10.63 3.18 10.16
CA ARG A 217 10.07 2.27 11.17
C ARG A 217 8.98 2.93 12.01
N GLU A 218 9.13 4.20 12.36
CA GLU A 218 8.10 4.94 13.09
C GLU A 218 6.78 5.03 12.32
N LEU A 219 6.82 5.07 10.99
CA LEU A 219 5.64 5.20 10.15
C LEU A 219 5.02 3.87 9.73
N ILE A 220 5.84 2.87 9.39
CA ILE A 220 5.39 1.60 8.82
C ILE A 220 5.62 0.39 9.73
N GLY A 221 6.16 0.60 10.91
CA GLY A 221 6.30 -0.43 11.95
C GLY A 221 4.95 -0.88 12.51
N PRO A 222 4.97 -1.83 13.46
CA PRO A 222 3.77 -2.26 14.18
C PRO A 222 3.10 -1.06 14.86
N ALA A 223 1.78 -1.00 14.78
CA ALA A 223 0.98 0.04 15.43
C ALA A 223 -0.38 -0.53 15.81
N GLU A 224 -0.94 -0.08 16.94
CA GLU A 224 -2.22 -0.53 17.43
C GLU A 224 -3.33 -0.33 16.37
N GLY A 225 -4.13 -1.38 16.16
CA GLY A 225 -5.26 -1.37 15.22
C GLY A 225 -4.87 -1.40 13.72
N ARG A 226 -3.57 -1.45 13.39
CA ARG A 226 -3.09 -1.51 12.01
C ARG A 226 -2.43 -2.85 11.70
N SER A 227 -3.01 -3.61 10.79
CA SER A 227 -2.42 -4.86 10.30
C SER A 227 -1.31 -4.59 9.29
N ARG A 228 -0.34 -5.51 9.20
CA ARG A 228 0.81 -5.35 8.32
C ARG A 228 1.22 -6.67 7.67
N VAL A 229 1.52 -6.63 6.38
CA VAL A 229 2.19 -7.72 5.65
C VAL A 229 3.52 -7.20 5.12
N LEU A 230 4.60 -7.82 5.56
CA LEU A 230 5.96 -7.42 5.22
C LEU A 230 6.67 -8.52 4.43
N VAL A 231 7.11 -8.23 3.22
CA VAL A 231 8.09 -9.02 2.46
C VAL A 231 9.46 -8.42 2.69
N THR A 232 10.42 -9.23 3.12
CA THR A 232 11.79 -8.77 3.36
C THR A 232 12.81 -9.86 3.07
N HIS A 233 14.03 -9.42 2.71
CA HIS A 233 15.23 -10.27 2.64
C HIS A 233 16.04 -10.27 3.94
N ASP A 234 15.68 -9.43 4.91
CA ASP A 234 16.31 -9.36 6.23
C ASP A 234 15.34 -9.89 7.31
N PRO A 235 15.25 -11.22 7.47
CA PRO A 235 14.35 -11.83 8.44
C PRO A 235 14.74 -11.51 9.89
N GLU A 236 16.03 -11.33 10.19
CA GLU A 236 16.49 -11.09 11.56
C GLU A 236 15.89 -9.82 12.15
N ARG A 237 15.67 -8.80 11.31
CA ARG A 237 15.04 -7.53 11.71
C ARG A 237 13.52 -7.58 11.74
N ALA A 238 12.92 -8.39 10.88
CA ALA A 238 11.47 -8.44 10.72
C ALA A 238 10.78 -9.38 11.70
N LEU A 239 11.44 -10.49 12.07
CA LEU A 239 10.86 -11.53 12.92
C LEU A 239 10.49 -11.08 14.34
N PRO A 240 11.24 -10.17 15.01
CA PRO A 240 10.85 -9.70 16.33
C PRO A 240 9.48 -8.98 16.38
N ASP A 241 9.07 -8.39 15.25
CA ASP A 241 7.83 -7.63 15.10
C ASP A 241 6.72 -8.47 14.41
N ALA A 242 6.89 -9.76 14.22
CA ALA A 242 5.98 -10.63 13.49
C ALA A 242 5.12 -11.48 14.43
N ASP A 243 3.80 -11.41 14.30
CA ASP A 243 2.86 -12.31 14.94
C ASP A 243 2.76 -13.64 14.16
N GLN A 244 2.89 -13.57 12.83
CA GLN A 244 2.83 -14.72 11.95
C GLN A 244 3.93 -14.70 10.88
N ILE A 245 4.31 -15.91 10.40
CA ILE A 245 5.30 -16.09 9.34
C ILE A 245 4.71 -17.00 8.27
N LEU A 246 4.66 -16.51 7.03
CA LEU A 246 4.32 -17.29 5.84
C LEU A 246 5.59 -17.60 5.03
N ARG A 247 5.85 -18.88 4.76
CA ARG A 247 6.96 -19.31 3.91
C ARG A 247 6.44 -19.75 2.55
N LEU A 248 6.80 -19.03 1.48
CA LEU A 248 6.46 -19.39 0.11
C LEU A 248 7.60 -20.14 -0.56
N GLY A 249 7.26 -21.09 -1.45
CA GLY A 249 8.26 -21.84 -2.24
C GLY A 249 8.99 -22.95 -1.51
N SER A 250 8.59 -23.32 -0.27
CA SER A 250 9.02 -24.55 0.37
C SER A 250 8.14 -25.70 -0.16
N LYS A 251 8.69 -26.53 -1.04
CA LYS A 251 8.14 -27.87 -1.34
C LYS A 251 8.86 -28.88 -0.50
#